data_667ee6a96d1671772871dd67ce85eddf
#
_entry.id   667ee6a96d1671772871dd67ce85eddf
#
_cell.length_a   1.000
_cell.length_b   1.000
_cell.length_c   1.000
_cell.angle_alpha   90.00
_cell.angle_beta   90.00
_cell.angle_gamma   90.00
#
_symmetry.space_group_name_H-M   'P 1'
#
loop_
_entity.id
_entity.type
_entity.pdbx_description
1 polymer ?
#
loop_
_entity_poly.entity_id
_entity_poly.type
_entity_poly.pdbx_seq_one_letter_code
_entity_poly.pdbx_strand_id
1 'polypeptide(L)'
;MYNSKIIGVGKYVPDNVVTNEDLSKLMDTNDEWITERTGIKERRWVKEGSGDTTATMGVKAAKQAIERSGLDKDDIDFIIFATLSPDMYFPGPGVQVQHALNIKTVGALDLRNQCSGFVYAISVADNFIKTGMYKNILVIGSELHSHGLDKTTRGRGV
;
A
#
# COMPACT_ATOMS: atom_id res chain seq x y z
N MET A 1 20.33 -4.54 22.53
CA MET A 1 19.34 -3.84 21.68
C MET A 1 19.59 -4.33 20.27
N TYR A 2 18.57 -4.80 19.56
CA TYR A 2 18.71 -5.25 18.18
C TYR A 2 18.67 -4.06 17.22
N ASN A 3 19.16 -4.25 15.99
CA ASN A 3 19.07 -3.28 14.92
C ASN A 3 18.18 -3.84 13.82
N SER A 4 17.29 -3.03 13.27
CA SER A 4 16.45 -3.42 12.14
C SER A 4 17.20 -3.27 10.82
N LYS A 5 16.82 -4.10 9.86
CA LYS A 5 17.31 -4.07 8.49
C LYS A 5 16.15 -4.38 7.55
N ILE A 6 16.04 -3.63 6.48
CA ILE A 6 15.13 -3.97 5.38
C ILE A 6 15.81 -5.06 4.54
N ILE A 7 15.17 -6.21 4.40
CA ILE A 7 15.71 -7.38 3.69
C ILE A 7 14.94 -7.75 2.43
N GLY A 8 13.75 -7.19 2.24
CA GLY A 8 12.94 -7.38 1.04
C GLY A 8 12.02 -6.20 0.79
N VAL A 9 11.84 -5.84 -0.47
CA VAL A 9 10.94 -4.76 -0.90
C VAL A 9 10.11 -5.24 -2.08
N GLY A 10 8.81 -4.98 -2.03
CA GLY A 10 7.88 -5.28 -3.09
C GLY A 10 6.99 -4.10 -3.41
N LYS A 11 6.47 -4.07 -4.63
CA LYS A 11 5.52 -3.05 -5.09
C LYS A 11 4.46 -3.65 -5.98
N TYR A 12 3.31 -3.03 -6.00
CA TYR A 12 2.27 -3.28 -6.97
C TYR A 12 1.57 -1.96 -7.32
N VAL A 13 1.22 -1.79 -8.55
CA VAL A 13 0.35 -0.73 -9.06
C VAL A 13 -0.60 -1.33 -10.09
N PRO A 14 -1.85 -0.86 -10.19
CA PRO A 14 -2.80 -1.33 -11.21
C PRO A 14 -2.27 -1.15 -12.64
N ASP A 15 -2.68 -2.04 -13.55
CA ASP A 15 -2.24 -1.98 -14.95
C ASP A 15 -2.88 -0.82 -15.74
N ASN A 16 -4.02 -0.32 -15.28
CA ASN A 16 -4.74 0.75 -15.97
C ASN A 16 -4.03 2.09 -15.81
N VAL A 17 -3.36 2.51 -16.88
CA VAL A 17 -2.69 3.81 -16.98
C VAL A 17 -3.71 4.88 -17.34
N VAL A 18 -3.68 6.00 -16.64
CA VAL A 18 -4.45 7.20 -16.93
C VAL A 18 -3.48 8.36 -17.13
N THR A 19 -3.46 8.92 -18.32
CA THR A 19 -2.57 10.02 -18.71
C THR A 19 -3.18 11.38 -18.34
N ASN A 20 -2.39 12.45 -18.43
CA ASN A 20 -2.88 13.81 -18.27
C ASN A 20 -3.88 14.18 -19.39
N GLU A 21 -3.69 13.64 -20.61
CA GLU A 21 -4.65 13.80 -21.71
C GLU A 21 -5.99 13.14 -21.40
N ASP A 22 -6.00 11.96 -20.75
CA ASP A 22 -7.24 11.33 -20.34
C ASP A 22 -7.99 12.15 -19.29
N LEU A 23 -7.26 12.80 -18.36
CA LEU A 23 -7.86 13.70 -17.38
C LEU A 23 -8.47 14.94 -18.03
N SER A 24 -7.85 15.48 -19.09
CA SER A 24 -8.39 16.64 -19.82
C SER A 24 -9.74 16.38 -20.50
N LYS A 25 -10.09 15.10 -20.73
CA LYS A 25 -11.41 14.68 -21.22
C LYS A 25 -12.48 14.66 -20.13
N LEU A 26 -12.07 14.63 -18.87
CA LEU A 26 -12.96 14.50 -17.70
C LEU A 26 -13.17 15.84 -16.98
N MET A 27 -12.17 16.73 -17.01
CA MET A 27 -12.17 17.98 -16.24
C MET A 27 -11.38 19.06 -16.95
N ASP A 28 -11.59 20.32 -16.58
CA ASP A 28 -10.87 21.49 -17.11
C ASP A 28 -9.40 21.49 -16.62
N THR A 29 -8.54 20.78 -17.36
CA THR A 29 -7.09 20.67 -17.11
C THR A 29 -6.34 20.33 -18.39
N ASN A 30 -5.01 20.36 -18.36
CA ASN A 30 -4.13 19.92 -19.43
C ASN A 30 -2.79 19.41 -18.91
N ASP A 31 -1.98 18.77 -19.77
CA ASP A 31 -0.69 18.18 -19.39
C ASP A 31 0.29 19.23 -18.85
N GLU A 32 0.34 20.42 -19.45
CA GLU A 32 1.24 21.50 -19.02
C GLU A 32 0.93 21.92 -17.58
N TRP A 33 -0.35 22.22 -17.28
CA TRP A 33 -0.80 22.62 -15.95
C TRP A 33 -0.51 21.58 -14.88
N ILE A 34 -0.77 20.29 -15.18
CA ILE A 34 -0.52 19.20 -14.24
C ILE A 34 0.98 19.02 -14.00
N THR A 35 1.75 18.95 -15.09
CA THR A 35 3.19 18.69 -15.04
C THR A 35 3.95 19.81 -14.32
N GLU A 36 3.61 21.07 -14.60
CA GLU A 36 4.25 22.23 -13.94
C GLU A 36 4.08 22.20 -12.42
N ARG A 37 2.90 21.77 -11.93
CA ARG A 37 2.55 21.79 -10.49
C ARG A 37 2.92 20.53 -9.75
N THR A 38 2.93 19.39 -10.41
CA THR A 38 3.03 18.08 -9.75
C THR A 38 4.17 17.20 -10.27
N GLY A 39 4.64 17.46 -11.48
CA GLY A 39 5.57 16.58 -12.19
C GLY A 39 4.94 15.29 -12.70
N ILE A 40 3.63 15.07 -12.48
CA ILE A 40 2.93 13.82 -12.81
C ILE A 40 2.63 13.79 -14.31
N LYS A 41 3.04 12.71 -14.97
CA LYS A 41 2.74 12.43 -16.38
C LYS A 41 1.58 11.44 -16.53
N GLU A 42 1.52 10.45 -15.65
CA GLU A 42 0.51 9.41 -15.62
C GLU A 42 0.25 8.95 -14.19
N ARG A 43 -0.92 8.32 -13.96
CA ARG A 43 -1.26 7.64 -12.71
C ARG A 43 -1.89 6.29 -13.01
N ARG A 44 -2.03 5.48 -11.98
CA ARG A 44 -2.63 4.15 -12.10
C ARG A 44 -3.94 4.11 -11.32
N TRP A 45 -5.02 3.90 -12.02
CA TRP A 45 -6.34 3.76 -11.41
C TRP A 45 -6.78 2.31 -11.40
N VAL A 46 -7.36 1.89 -10.30
CA VAL A 46 -8.04 0.61 -10.23
C VAL A 46 -9.22 0.63 -11.20
N LYS A 47 -9.25 -0.34 -12.10
CA LYS A 47 -10.37 -0.53 -13.04
C LYS A 47 -11.47 -1.28 -12.34
N GLU A 48 -12.72 -0.85 -12.54
CA GLU A 48 -13.88 -1.56 -12.04
C GLU A 48 -13.88 -3.01 -12.54
N GLY A 49 -14.17 -3.96 -11.64
CA GLY A 49 -14.15 -5.39 -11.94
C GLY A 49 -12.76 -6.04 -12.04
N SER A 50 -11.65 -5.30 -11.83
CA SER A 50 -10.29 -5.88 -11.86
C SER A 50 -9.98 -6.82 -10.69
N GLY A 51 -10.77 -6.74 -9.60
CA GLY A 51 -10.47 -7.44 -8.36
C GLY A 51 -9.37 -6.80 -7.50
N ASP A 52 -8.82 -5.66 -7.94
CA ASP A 52 -7.87 -4.90 -7.13
C ASP A 52 -8.61 -4.17 -6.01
N THR A 53 -8.21 -4.46 -4.79
CA THR A 53 -8.64 -3.81 -3.55
C THR A 53 -7.43 -3.38 -2.76
N THR A 54 -7.60 -2.61 -1.70
CA THR A 54 -6.49 -2.21 -0.84
C THR A 54 -5.73 -3.43 -0.31
N ALA A 55 -6.44 -4.45 0.18
CA ALA A 55 -5.81 -5.66 0.69
C ALA A 55 -5.16 -6.48 -0.43
N THR A 56 -5.83 -6.70 -1.58
CA THR A 56 -5.28 -7.54 -2.66
C THR A 56 -4.05 -6.90 -3.32
N MET A 57 -3.99 -5.58 -3.44
CA MET A 57 -2.79 -4.87 -3.89
C MET A 57 -1.65 -5.03 -2.87
N GLY A 58 -1.95 -4.91 -1.57
CA GLY A 58 -1.01 -5.19 -0.50
C GLY A 58 -0.44 -6.62 -0.56
N VAL A 59 -1.29 -7.62 -0.80
CA VAL A 59 -0.88 -9.03 -0.98
C VAL A 59 0.10 -9.19 -2.15
N LYS A 60 -0.18 -8.56 -3.30
CA LYS A 60 0.70 -8.64 -4.48
C LYS A 60 2.08 -8.04 -4.20
N ALA A 61 2.13 -6.89 -3.52
CA ALA A 61 3.39 -6.27 -3.11
C ALA A 61 4.13 -7.13 -2.05
N ALA A 62 3.40 -7.66 -1.06
CA ALA A 62 3.94 -8.49 0.00
C ALA A 62 4.60 -9.78 -0.53
N LYS A 63 3.99 -10.45 -1.52
CA LYS A 63 4.58 -11.63 -2.17
C LYS A 63 5.97 -11.34 -2.73
N GLN A 64 6.14 -10.22 -3.43
CA GLN A 64 7.44 -9.82 -3.96
C GLN A 64 8.45 -9.50 -2.84
N ALA A 65 8.00 -8.85 -1.75
CA ALA A 65 8.87 -8.51 -0.64
C ALA A 65 9.40 -9.78 0.05
N ILE A 66 8.53 -10.75 0.31
CA ILE A 66 8.89 -12.04 0.92
C ILE A 66 9.86 -12.80 0.01
N GLU A 67 9.54 -12.95 -1.27
CA GLU A 67 10.42 -13.60 -2.24
C GLU A 67 11.82 -12.99 -2.28
N ARG A 68 11.90 -11.67 -2.34
CA ARG A 68 13.19 -10.93 -2.39
C ARG A 68 13.96 -10.94 -1.07
N SER A 69 13.28 -11.17 0.04
CA SER A 69 13.94 -11.29 1.36
C SER A 69 14.69 -12.61 1.53
N GLY A 70 14.33 -13.63 0.76
CA GLY A 70 14.82 -15.00 0.92
C GLY A 70 14.23 -15.73 2.13
N LEU A 71 13.26 -15.15 2.83
CA LEU A 71 12.53 -15.80 3.92
C LEU A 71 11.39 -16.66 3.38
N ASP A 72 11.03 -17.71 4.15
CA ASP A 72 9.72 -18.33 3.98
C ASP A 72 8.63 -17.43 4.57
N LYS A 73 7.41 -17.52 4.02
CA LYS A 73 6.26 -16.77 4.55
C LYS A 73 5.99 -17.08 6.03
N ASP A 74 6.30 -18.30 6.47
CA ASP A 74 6.09 -18.74 7.85
C ASP A 74 7.18 -18.26 8.81
N ASP A 75 8.24 -17.62 8.30
CA ASP A 75 9.21 -16.87 9.11
C ASP A 75 8.70 -15.50 9.55
N ILE A 76 7.60 -15.02 8.98
CA ILE A 76 6.97 -13.74 9.38
C ILE A 76 6.37 -13.91 10.77
N ASP A 77 6.71 -13.00 11.67
CA ASP A 77 6.25 -13.01 13.07
C ASP A 77 5.11 -12.01 13.33
N PHE A 78 5.03 -10.96 12.53
CA PHE A 78 4.05 -9.90 12.71
C PHE A 78 3.77 -9.16 11.39
N ILE A 79 2.56 -8.64 11.25
CA ILE A 79 2.15 -7.83 10.09
C ILE A 79 1.73 -6.45 10.56
N ILE A 80 2.21 -5.40 9.89
CA ILE A 80 1.72 -4.03 10.06
C ILE A 80 1.19 -3.54 8.72
N PHE A 81 -0.07 -3.13 8.70
CA PHE A 81 -0.72 -2.64 7.49
C PHE A 81 -1.17 -1.19 7.68
N ALA A 82 -0.62 -0.27 6.89
CA ALA A 82 -0.95 1.13 6.92
C ALA A 82 -1.88 1.49 5.76
N THR A 83 -3.07 2.01 6.05
CA THR A 83 -4.05 2.47 5.06
C THR A 83 -5.09 3.42 5.64
N LEU A 84 -5.62 4.31 4.79
CA LEU A 84 -6.84 5.10 5.05
C LEU A 84 -8.08 4.52 4.39
N SER A 85 -7.89 3.70 3.35
CA SER A 85 -8.93 3.13 2.51
C SER A 85 -9.04 1.61 2.66
N PRO A 86 -9.28 1.09 3.87
CA PRO A 86 -9.44 -0.33 4.07
C PRO A 86 -10.69 -0.84 3.33
N ASP A 87 -10.60 -2.03 2.76
CA ASP A 87 -11.74 -2.67 2.10
C ASP A 87 -12.88 -2.96 3.09
N MET A 88 -12.50 -3.29 4.32
CA MET A 88 -13.39 -3.48 5.47
C MET A 88 -12.72 -2.91 6.74
N TYR A 89 -13.54 -2.35 7.62
CA TYR A 89 -13.06 -1.90 8.93
C TYR A 89 -12.82 -3.06 9.90
N PHE A 90 -13.52 -4.16 9.71
CA PHE A 90 -13.38 -5.36 10.51
C PHE A 90 -13.82 -6.62 9.71
N PRO A 91 -12.98 -7.67 9.65
CA PRO A 91 -11.56 -7.68 10.04
C PRO A 91 -10.72 -6.75 9.14
N GLY A 92 -9.69 -6.14 9.72
CA GLY A 92 -8.85 -5.20 9.00
C GLY A 92 -7.92 -5.85 7.94
N PRO A 93 -7.28 -5.04 7.08
CA PRO A 93 -6.50 -5.53 5.95
C PRO A 93 -5.27 -6.35 6.34
N GLY A 94 -4.68 -6.13 7.50
CA GLY A 94 -3.55 -6.95 7.98
C GLY A 94 -3.93 -8.42 8.13
N VAL A 95 -5.12 -8.70 8.68
CA VAL A 95 -5.65 -10.07 8.81
C VAL A 95 -6.03 -10.65 7.45
N GLN A 96 -6.59 -9.83 6.55
CA GLN A 96 -6.91 -10.26 5.19
C GLN A 96 -5.65 -10.68 4.41
N VAL A 97 -4.56 -9.94 4.57
CA VAL A 97 -3.26 -10.28 3.98
C VAL A 97 -2.71 -11.57 4.57
N GLN A 98 -2.74 -11.74 5.89
CA GLN A 98 -2.34 -12.98 6.55
C GLN A 98 -3.04 -14.20 5.95
N HIS A 99 -4.36 -14.12 5.82
CA HIS A 99 -5.19 -15.17 5.24
C HIS A 99 -4.83 -15.43 3.76
N ALA A 100 -4.76 -14.39 2.95
CA ALA A 100 -4.49 -14.50 1.52
C ALA A 100 -3.09 -15.03 1.18
N LEU A 101 -2.10 -14.78 2.04
CA LEU A 101 -0.74 -15.31 1.92
C LEU A 101 -0.59 -16.70 2.57
N ASN A 102 -1.62 -17.16 3.26
CA ASN A 102 -1.58 -18.40 4.05
C ASN A 102 -0.37 -18.42 5.00
N ILE A 103 -0.14 -17.29 5.67
CA ILE A 103 0.87 -17.18 6.75
C ILE A 103 0.27 -17.82 8.00
N LYS A 104 1.13 -18.47 8.81
CA LYS A 104 0.73 -18.98 10.14
C LYS A 104 0.04 -17.90 10.98
N THR A 105 -0.67 -18.27 12.01
CA THR A 105 -1.30 -17.31 12.91
C THR A 105 -0.27 -16.40 13.58
N VAL A 106 -0.27 -15.13 13.23
CA VAL A 106 0.58 -14.09 13.78
C VAL A 106 -0.25 -12.85 14.12
N GLY A 107 0.30 -11.97 14.94
CA GLY A 107 -0.34 -10.67 15.21
C GLY A 107 -0.38 -9.80 13.96
N ALA A 108 -1.47 -9.03 13.81
CA ALA A 108 -1.59 -8.01 12.77
C ALA A 108 -2.05 -6.69 13.39
N LEU A 109 -1.40 -5.62 13.01
CA LEU A 109 -1.71 -4.24 13.42
C LEU A 109 -2.08 -3.42 12.19
N ASP A 110 -3.31 -2.95 12.15
CA ASP A 110 -3.73 -1.96 11.15
C ASP A 110 -3.46 -0.55 11.69
N LEU A 111 -2.65 0.21 10.95
CA LEU A 111 -2.28 1.57 11.30
C LEU A 111 -3.01 2.54 10.38
N ARG A 112 -3.81 3.41 10.98
CA ARG A 112 -4.54 4.43 10.25
C ARG A 112 -3.90 5.79 10.46
N ASN A 113 -3.09 6.18 9.48
CA ASN A 113 -2.50 7.51 9.43
C ASN A 113 -2.26 7.86 7.95
N GLN A 114 -2.57 9.07 7.57
CA GLN A 114 -2.57 9.56 6.19
C GLN A 114 -1.28 9.23 5.41
N CYS A 115 -0.82 10.14 4.58
CA CYS A 115 0.32 9.95 3.68
C CYS A 115 1.63 9.53 4.36
N SER A 116 1.80 9.75 5.66
CA SER A 116 2.94 9.30 6.47
C SER A 116 2.75 7.93 7.13
N GLY A 117 1.61 7.25 6.90
CA GLY A 117 1.27 5.98 7.56
C GLY A 117 2.33 4.90 7.40
N PHE A 118 2.90 4.75 6.21
CA PHE A 118 3.95 3.77 5.97
C PHE A 118 5.24 4.07 6.76
N VAL A 119 5.61 5.34 6.90
CA VAL A 119 6.78 5.75 7.70
C VAL A 119 6.56 5.46 9.18
N TYR A 120 5.36 5.74 9.69
CA TYR A 120 5.00 5.38 11.07
C TYR A 120 4.98 3.85 11.27
N ALA A 121 4.49 3.10 10.31
CA ALA A 121 4.51 1.63 10.36
C ALA A 121 5.94 1.07 10.44
N ILE A 122 6.88 1.64 9.68
CA ILE A 122 8.32 1.30 9.78
C ILE A 122 8.85 1.65 11.17
N SER A 123 8.50 2.81 11.73
CA SER A 123 8.93 3.20 13.08
C SER A 123 8.40 2.25 14.15
N VAL A 124 7.16 1.79 14.04
CA VAL A 124 6.59 0.78 14.96
C VAL A 124 7.34 -0.54 14.82
N ALA A 125 7.58 -1.01 13.58
CA ALA A 125 8.32 -2.23 13.32
C ALA A 125 9.75 -2.18 13.88
N ASP A 126 10.45 -1.06 13.68
CA ASP A 126 11.80 -0.84 14.22
C ASP A 126 11.82 -0.96 15.74
N ASN A 127 10.84 -0.38 16.44
CA ASN A 127 10.75 -0.47 17.89
C ASN A 127 10.43 -1.91 18.37
N PHE A 128 9.56 -2.62 17.67
CA PHE A 128 9.27 -4.02 18.00
C PHE A 128 10.51 -4.92 17.84
N ILE A 129 11.31 -4.69 16.79
CA ILE A 129 12.57 -5.41 16.58
C ILE A 129 13.61 -5.03 17.64
N LYS A 130 13.79 -3.74 17.92
CA LYS A 130 14.76 -3.24 18.92
C LYS A 130 14.51 -3.78 20.31
N THR A 131 13.25 -3.95 20.68
CA THR A 131 12.87 -4.51 21.98
C THR A 131 12.93 -6.05 22.01
N GLY A 132 13.15 -6.70 20.86
CA GLY A 132 13.16 -8.16 20.74
C GLY A 132 11.77 -8.80 20.80
N MET A 133 10.70 -7.99 20.64
CA MET A 133 9.33 -8.49 20.64
C MET A 133 9.04 -9.37 19.42
N TYR A 134 9.52 -8.96 18.25
CA TYR A 134 9.42 -9.68 16.98
C TYR A 134 10.75 -9.61 16.24
N LYS A 135 10.98 -10.57 15.32
CA LYS A 135 12.20 -10.66 14.52
C LYS A 135 11.97 -10.28 13.05
N ASN A 136 10.94 -10.82 12.43
CA ASN A 136 10.63 -10.61 11.03
C ASN A 136 9.24 -10.00 10.90
N ILE A 137 9.17 -8.74 10.50
CA ILE A 137 7.93 -7.97 10.40
C ILE A 137 7.66 -7.62 8.95
N LEU A 138 6.48 -7.98 8.47
CA LEU A 138 5.98 -7.54 7.18
C LEU A 138 5.26 -6.20 7.33
N VAL A 139 5.81 -5.15 6.73
CA VAL A 139 5.23 -3.80 6.74
C VAL A 139 4.64 -3.49 5.37
N ILE A 140 3.37 -3.14 5.33
CA ILE A 140 2.62 -2.87 4.09
C ILE A 140 2.00 -1.48 4.17
N GLY A 141 2.16 -0.68 3.10
CA GLY A 141 1.35 0.50 2.83
C GLY A 141 0.60 0.28 1.54
N SER A 142 -0.71 0.34 1.57
CA SER A 142 -1.55 0.17 0.38
C SER A 142 -2.77 1.06 0.44
N GLU A 143 -3.07 1.73 -0.67
CA GLU A 143 -4.17 2.69 -0.77
C GLU A 143 -4.92 2.54 -2.08
N LEU A 144 -6.24 2.63 -2.02
CA LEU A 144 -7.11 2.70 -3.18
C LEU A 144 -7.83 4.05 -3.20
N HIS A 145 -7.20 5.06 -3.80
CA HIS A 145 -7.78 6.41 -3.90
C HIS A 145 -8.61 6.62 -5.16
N SER A 146 -8.33 5.89 -6.24
CA SER A 146 -8.96 6.13 -7.55
C SER A 146 -10.49 6.00 -7.57
N HIS A 147 -11.11 5.32 -6.62
CA HIS A 147 -12.56 5.23 -6.48
C HIS A 147 -13.18 6.42 -5.75
N GLY A 148 -12.41 7.09 -4.89
CA GLY A 148 -12.87 8.23 -4.09
C GLY A 148 -12.51 9.60 -4.66
N LEU A 149 -11.85 9.68 -5.81
CA LEU A 149 -11.47 10.94 -6.44
C LEU A 149 -12.68 11.65 -7.06
N ASP A 150 -12.76 12.95 -6.83
CA ASP A 150 -13.66 13.82 -7.60
C ASP A 150 -13.03 14.07 -8.99
N LYS A 151 -13.54 13.35 -9.98
CA LYS A 151 -13.05 13.39 -11.36
C LYS A 151 -13.63 14.57 -12.17
N THR A 152 -14.32 15.50 -11.52
CA THR A 152 -14.93 16.66 -12.17
C THR A 152 -14.16 17.96 -11.97
N THR A 153 -13.27 17.99 -10.96
CA THR A 153 -12.48 19.17 -10.67
C THR A 153 -10.97 18.87 -10.63
N ARG A 154 -10.16 19.68 -11.29
CA ARG A 154 -8.69 19.52 -11.31
C ARG A 154 -8.02 19.67 -9.95
N GLY A 155 -8.67 20.33 -9.01
CA GLY A 155 -8.13 20.50 -7.66
C GLY A 155 -8.23 19.25 -6.76
N ARG A 156 -8.99 18.23 -7.21
CA ARG A 156 -9.24 17.01 -6.46
C ARG A 156 -9.01 15.72 -7.24
N GLY A 157 -8.98 15.79 -8.57
CA GLY A 157 -8.88 14.62 -9.44
C GLY A 157 -7.50 14.42 -10.09
N VAL A 158 -6.57 15.34 -9.89
CA VAL A 158 -5.23 15.32 -10.49
C VAL A 158 -4.19 14.71 -9.55
#